data_59da04b4f206da4842a960e16559f288
#
_entry.id   59da04b4f206da4842a960e16559f288
#
_cell.length_a   1.000
_cell.length_b   1.000
_cell.length_c   1.000
_cell.angle_alpha   90.00
_cell.angle_beta   90.00
_cell.angle_gamma   90.00
#
_symmetry.space_group_name_H-M   'P 1'
#
loop_
_entity.id
_entity.type
_entity.pdbx_description
1 polymer ?
#
loop_
_entity_poly.entity_id
_entity_poly.type
_entity_poly.pdbx_seq_one_letter_code
_entity_poly.pdbx_strand_id
1 'polypeptide(L)'
;MKSYFVVGASFRESGTLVKVDKNLTEVYRNDFNKELRGKEFEQFFACQDKLFLFASDYSKRDKTLTIYASAVDKNSGELTGEWKMVTVFQLNEKSDDVNFKIDYNVDSTKILIVSSMEGTEKNEYKIQELDQHLKVTAKPLMIRNEFEPKKYQLEDVLYTNDHNVILVGRMYEYEEGKKKKE
;
A
#
# COMPACT_ATOMS: atom_id res chain seq x y z
N MET A 1 -17.82 21.53 -0.87
CA MET A 1 -18.83 20.49 -1.13
C MET A 1 -18.30 19.17 -0.61
N LYS A 2 -19.01 18.48 0.29
CA LYS A 2 -18.56 17.16 0.77
C LYS A 2 -18.87 16.11 -0.29
N SER A 3 -17.87 15.31 -0.66
CA SER A 3 -18.00 14.15 -1.55
C SER A 3 -17.39 12.95 -0.89
N TYR A 4 -17.88 11.78 -1.22
CA TYR A 4 -17.39 10.50 -0.71
C TYR A 4 -16.91 9.65 -1.88
N PHE A 5 -15.88 8.84 -1.65
CA PHE A 5 -15.37 7.88 -2.62
C PHE A 5 -15.64 6.48 -2.10
N VAL A 6 -16.16 5.65 -2.97
CA VAL A 6 -16.35 4.22 -2.71
C VAL A 6 -15.41 3.45 -3.64
N VAL A 7 -14.69 2.52 -3.07
CA VAL A 7 -13.71 1.71 -3.79
C VAL A 7 -14.22 0.28 -3.87
N GLY A 8 -14.24 -0.26 -5.07
CA GLY A 8 -14.50 -1.68 -5.32
C GLY A 8 -13.24 -2.33 -5.83
N ALA A 9 -12.86 -3.49 -5.27
CA ALA A 9 -11.85 -4.37 -5.83
C ALA A 9 -12.53 -5.66 -6.26
N SER A 10 -12.21 -6.16 -7.45
CA SER A 10 -12.66 -7.48 -7.89
C SER A 10 -11.48 -8.44 -7.92
N PHE A 11 -11.75 -9.76 -7.89
CA PHE A 11 -10.74 -10.82 -7.97
C PHE A 11 -9.87 -10.81 -9.25
N ARG A 12 -10.08 -9.87 -10.15
CA ARG A 12 -9.34 -9.73 -11.40
C ARG A 12 -8.83 -8.31 -11.55
N GLU A 13 -7.69 -8.02 -10.90
CA GLU A 13 -6.82 -6.86 -11.21
C GLU A 13 -7.55 -5.55 -11.57
N SER A 14 -8.75 -5.32 -11.02
CA SER A 14 -9.58 -4.17 -11.37
C SER A 14 -9.89 -3.32 -10.14
N GLY A 15 -9.53 -2.06 -10.19
CA GLY A 15 -9.96 -1.07 -9.24
C GLY A 15 -11.09 -0.23 -9.83
N THR A 16 -12.17 -0.04 -9.09
CA THR A 16 -13.28 0.85 -9.45
C THR A 16 -13.36 2.00 -8.45
N LEU A 17 -13.40 3.21 -8.96
CA LEU A 17 -13.60 4.42 -8.16
C LEU A 17 -14.97 5.01 -8.46
N VAL A 18 -15.79 5.14 -7.43
CA VAL A 18 -17.11 5.80 -7.52
C VAL A 18 -17.10 7.03 -6.64
N LYS A 19 -17.48 8.17 -7.20
CA LYS A 19 -17.73 9.39 -6.45
C LYS A 19 -19.21 9.58 -6.25
N VAL A 20 -19.61 9.82 -5.02
CA VAL A 20 -20.98 10.18 -4.67
C VAL A 20 -21.03 11.59 -4.06
N ASP A 21 -22.15 12.26 -4.26
CA ASP A 21 -22.40 13.57 -3.64
C ASP A 21 -22.88 13.42 -2.18
N LYS A 22 -23.25 14.56 -1.57
CA LYS A 22 -23.77 14.59 -0.18
C LYS A 22 -25.12 13.84 0.00
N ASN A 23 -25.84 13.55 -1.08
CA ASN A 23 -27.10 12.82 -1.07
C ASN A 23 -26.90 11.34 -1.44
N LEU A 24 -25.64 10.90 -1.52
CA LEU A 24 -25.23 9.56 -1.96
C LEU A 24 -25.60 9.25 -3.42
N THR A 25 -25.82 10.27 -4.25
CA THR A 25 -26.04 10.11 -5.67
C THR A 25 -24.70 9.97 -6.39
N GLU A 26 -24.60 8.97 -7.27
CA GLU A 26 -23.39 8.75 -8.08
C GLU A 26 -23.13 9.95 -8.99
N VAL A 27 -21.92 10.50 -8.90
CA VAL A 27 -21.44 11.59 -9.73
C VAL A 27 -20.67 11.06 -10.93
N TYR A 28 -19.79 10.08 -10.67
CA TYR A 28 -19.09 9.32 -11.71
C TYR A 28 -18.66 7.94 -11.19
N ARG A 29 -18.36 7.07 -12.14
CA ARG A 29 -17.78 5.74 -11.93
C ARG A 29 -16.71 5.49 -12.98
N ASN A 30 -15.49 5.15 -12.52
CA ASN A 30 -14.37 4.82 -13.40
C ASN A 30 -13.77 3.48 -13.02
N ASP A 31 -13.54 2.65 -14.03
CA ASP A 31 -12.83 1.39 -13.93
C ASP A 31 -11.42 1.54 -14.51
N PHE A 32 -10.42 1.13 -13.74
CA PHE A 32 -9.00 1.32 -14.07
C PHE A 32 -8.35 0.09 -14.73
N ASN A 33 -9.13 -0.79 -15.33
CA ASN A 33 -8.64 -2.03 -15.96
C ASN A 33 -7.57 -1.80 -17.05
N LYS A 34 -7.68 -0.69 -17.77
CA LYS A 34 -6.71 -0.36 -18.84
C LYS A 34 -5.43 0.19 -18.24
N GLU A 35 -5.56 1.06 -17.25
CA GLU A 35 -4.48 1.75 -16.56
C GLU A 35 -3.67 0.78 -15.69
N LEU A 36 -4.34 -0.24 -15.16
CA LEU A 36 -3.73 -1.30 -14.34
C LEU A 36 -3.17 -2.46 -15.16
N ARG A 37 -3.18 -2.40 -16.48
CA ARG A 37 -2.67 -3.49 -17.31
C ARG A 37 -1.24 -3.86 -16.93
N GLY A 38 -1.03 -5.11 -16.47
CA GLY A 38 0.25 -5.61 -15.97
C GLY A 38 0.60 -5.15 -14.56
N LYS A 39 -0.36 -4.61 -13.82
CA LYS A 39 -0.23 -4.23 -12.42
C LYS A 39 -1.41 -4.75 -11.63
N GLU A 40 -1.19 -5.04 -10.37
CA GLU A 40 -2.25 -5.37 -9.42
C GLU A 40 -2.75 -4.10 -8.73
N PHE A 41 -4.06 -3.99 -8.60
CA PHE A 41 -4.68 -2.90 -7.83
C PHE A 41 -4.38 -3.10 -6.35
N GLU A 42 -3.89 -2.05 -5.70
CA GLU A 42 -3.66 -2.07 -4.27
C GLU A 42 -4.71 -1.26 -3.52
N GLN A 43 -4.69 0.06 -3.69
CA GLN A 43 -5.66 0.93 -3.02
C GLN A 43 -5.74 2.32 -3.64
N PHE A 44 -6.84 3.02 -3.34
CA PHE A 44 -6.91 4.47 -3.43
C PHE A 44 -6.53 5.09 -2.10
N PHE A 45 -5.74 6.16 -2.15
CA PHE A 45 -5.28 6.86 -0.96
C PHE A 45 -5.47 8.37 -1.12
N ALA A 46 -6.22 8.97 -0.19
CA ALA A 46 -6.44 10.41 -0.18
C ALA A 46 -5.50 11.09 0.82
N CYS A 47 -4.78 12.12 0.35
CA CYS A 47 -3.89 12.91 1.16
C CYS A 47 -4.12 14.38 0.84
N GLN A 48 -4.60 15.16 1.80
CA GLN A 48 -5.08 16.55 1.61
C GLN A 48 -6.13 16.65 0.49
N ASP A 49 -5.85 17.48 -0.50
CA ASP A 49 -6.69 17.70 -1.68
C ASP A 49 -6.43 16.69 -2.80
N LYS A 50 -5.43 15.81 -2.65
CA LYS A 50 -5.02 14.84 -3.66
C LYS A 50 -5.61 13.46 -3.42
N LEU A 51 -5.83 12.75 -4.51
CA LEU A 51 -6.20 11.35 -4.52
C LEU A 51 -5.17 10.60 -5.36
N PHE A 52 -4.70 9.47 -4.86
CA PHE A 52 -3.74 8.62 -5.54
C PHE A 52 -4.31 7.22 -5.74
N LEU A 53 -3.96 6.62 -6.86
CA LEU A 53 -4.11 5.18 -7.11
C LEU A 53 -2.76 4.52 -6.93
N PHE A 54 -2.68 3.53 -6.03
CA PHE A 54 -1.51 2.69 -5.83
C PHE A 54 -1.72 1.33 -6.50
N ALA A 55 -0.67 0.86 -7.14
CA ALA A 55 -0.63 -0.43 -7.81
C ALA A 55 0.73 -1.09 -7.61
N SER A 56 0.78 -2.41 -7.70
CA SER A 56 2.01 -3.18 -7.64
C SER A 56 2.29 -3.95 -8.92
N ASP A 57 3.55 -4.29 -9.15
CA ASP A 57 3.99 -5.17 -10.21
C ASP A 57 5.05 -6.14 -9.66
N TYR A 58 4.78 -7.43 -9.80
CA TYR A 58 5.66 -8.48 -9.35
C TYR A 58 6.40 -9.14 -10.51
N SER A 59 7.72 -8.90 -10.58
CA SER A 59 8.61 -9.57 -11.53
C SER A 59 9.17 -10.86 -10.94
N LYS A 60 8.65 -12.00 -11.37
CA LYS A 60 9.20 -13.33 -11.01
C LYS A 60 10.64 -13.51 -11.48
N ARG A 61 10.99 -12.91 -12.62
CA ARG A 61 12.32 -13.01 -13.21
C ARG A 61 13.35 -12.32 -12.34
N ASP A 62 13.05 -11.10 -11.94
CA ASP A 62 13.98 -10.24 -11.22
C ASP A 62 13.81 -10.38 -9.70
N LYS A 63 12.82 -11.13 -9.25
CA LYS A 63 12.42 -11.26 -7.85
C LYS A 63 12.20 -9.88 -7.21
N THR A 64 11.44 -9.02 -7.87
CA THR A 64 11.16 -7.68 -7.37
C THR A 64 9.66 -7.46 -7.28
N LEU A 65 9.23 -6.79 -6.22
CA LEU A 65 7.92 -6.15 -6.13
C LEU A 65 8.13 -4.64 -6.26
N THR A 66 7.48 -4.03 -7.22
CA THR A 66 7.54 -2.58 -7.44
C THR A 66 6.19 -1.96 -7.14
N ILE A 67 6.17 -0.95 -6.28
CA ILE A 67 4.97 -0.16 -5.99
C ILE A 67 4.98 1.10 -6.86
N TYR A 68 3.89 1.32 -7.53
CA TYR A 68 3.62 2.48 -8.35
C TYR A 68 2.49 3.30 -7.77
N ALA A 69 2.50 4.60 -8.03
CA ALA A 69 1.37 5.48 -7.75
C ALA A 69 1.15 6.46 -8.89
N SER A 70 -0.11 6.81 -9.12
CA SER A 70 -0.50 7.88 -10.02
C SER A 70 -1.56 8.75 -9.36
N ALA A 71 -1.55 10.05 -9.68
CA ALA A 71 -2.56 10.97 -9.17
C ALA A 71 -3.86 10.81 -9.95
N VAL A 72 -4.97 10.97 -9.24
CA VAL A 72 -6.34 10.92 -9.78
C VAL A 72 -6.99 12.29 -9.63
N ASP A 73 -7.57 12.81 -10.68
CA ASP A 73 -8.39 14.02 -10.62
C ASP A 73 -9.69 13.73 -9.87
N LYS A 74 -9.92 14.43 -8.77
CA LYS A 74 -11.14 14.25 -7.94
C LYS A 74 -12.43 14.68 -8.63
N ASN A 75 -12.37 15.44 -9.73
CA ASN A 75 -13.54 15.90 -10.45
C ASN A 75 -13.95 14.91 -11.54
N SER A 76 -13.00 14.46 -12.35
CA SER A 76 -13.26 13.48 -13.42
C SER A 76 -13.08 12.03 -13.00
N GLY A 77 -12.27 11.77 -11.97
CA GLY A 77 -11.89 10.43 -11.54
C GLY A 77 -10.84 9.77 -12.43
N GLU A 78 -10.24 10.49 -13.36
CA GLU A 78 -9.25 9.98 -14.29
C GLU A 78 -7.82 10.14 -13.74
N LEU A 79 -6.87 9.33 -14.23
CA LEU A 79 -5.45 9.54 -13.92
C LEU A 79 -4.97 10.85 -14.57
N THR A 80 -4.22 11.64 -13.80
CA THR A 80 -3.71 12.96 -14.27
C THR A 80 -2.27 12.90 -14.75
N GLY A 81 -1.64 11.75 -14.71
CA GLY A 81 -0.24 11.62 -15.08
C GLY A 81 0.20 10.17 -15.28
N GLU A 82 1.49 10.04 -15.57
CA GLU A 82 2.12 8.73 -15.69
C GLU A 82 2.30 8.05 -14.32
N TRP A 83 2.43 6.73 -14.34
CA TRP A 83 2.80 5.96 -13.17
C TRP A 83 4.20 6.35 -12.68
N LYS A 84 4.29 6.72 -11.42
CA LYS A 84 5.56 6.94 -10.73
C LYS A 84 5.93 5.72 -9.92
N MET A 85 7.13 5.23 -10.11
CA MET A 85 7.70 4.22 -9.23
C MET A 85 7.97 4.85 -7.86
N VAL A 86 7.34 4.30 -6.85
CA VAL A 86 7.42 4.80 -5.47
C VAL A 86 8.49 4.06 -4.68
N THR A 87 8.48 2.75 -4.76
CA THR A 87 9.46 1.90 -4.08
C THR A 87 9.61 0.56 -4.79
N VAL A 88 10.77 -0.06 -4.60
CA VAL A 88 11.07 -1.41 -5.10
C VAL A 88 11.55 -2.26 -3.93
N PHE A 89 11.08 -3.49 -3.88
CA PHE A 89 11.54 -4.52 -2.95
C PHE A 89 12.29 -5.58 -3.72
N GLN A 90 13.49 -5.89 -3.26
CA GLN A 90 14.22 -7.06 -3.71
C GLN A 90 13.83 -8.24 -2.81
N LEU A 91 13.23 -9.25 -3.38
CA LEU A 91 12.89 -10.49 -2.68
C LEU A 91 14.09 -11.43 -2.69
N ASN A 92 14.32 -12.12 -1.59
CA ASN A 92 15.38 -13.13 -1.51
C ASN A 92 14.95 -14.41 -2.22
N GLU A 93 13.70 -14.82 -1.98
CA GLU A 93 13.10 -15.98 -2.59
C GLU A 93 11.79 -15.66 -3.32
N LYS A 94 11.38 -16.55 -4.23
CA LYS A 94 10.11 -16.40 -4.96
C LYS A 94 8.87 -16.56 -4.07
N SER A 95 9.06 -17.16 -2.91
CA SER A 95 8.02 -17.40 -1.90
C SER A 95 7.90 -16.28 -0.88
N ASP A 96 8.80 -15.29 -0.94
CA ASP A 96 8.71 -14.14 -0.05
C ASP A 96 7.47 -13.33 -0.41
N ASP A 97 6.73 -12.93 0.60
CA ASP A 97 5.56 -12.08 0.48
C ASP A 97 5.88 -10.68 0.98
N VAL A 98 5.30 -9.69 0.33
CA VAL A 98 5.48 -8.28 0.72
C VAL A 98 4.11 -7.67 0.97
N ASN A 99 3.87 -7.32 2.21
CA ASN A 99 2.76 -6.48 2.60
C ASN A 99 3.23 -5.03 2.71
N PHE A 100 2.36 -4.08 2.40
CA PHE A 100 2.64 -2.69 2.70
C PHE A 100 1.41 -1.97 3.25
N LYS A 101 1.68 -0.96 4.06
CA LYS A 101 0.68 -0.07 4.63
C LYS A 101 1.04 1.36 4.25
N ILE A 102 0.03 2.16 4.01
CA ILE A 102 0.18 3.58 3.69
C ILE A 102 -0.56 4.38 4.75
N ASP A 103 0.11 5.38 5.28
CA ASP A 103 -0.47 6.34 6.21
C ASP A 103 0.03 7.75 5.88
N TYR A 104 -0.49 8.76 6.54
CA TYR A 104 -0.06 10.15 6.40
C TYR A 104 0.12 10.80 7.77
N ASN A 105 1.00 11.78 7.86
CA ASN A 105 1.15 12.60 9.05
C ASN A 105 -0.11 13.46 9.30
N VAL A 106 -0.28 13.96 10.51
CA VAL A 106 -1.52 14.63 10.95
C VAL A 106 -1.93 15.80 10.08
N ASP A 107 -0.98 16.60 9.59
CA ASP A 107 -1.25 17.69 8.66
C ASP A 107 -1.37 17.22 7.19
N SER A 108 -1.24 15.92 6.96
CA SER A 108 -1.33 15.27 5.65
C SER A 108 -0.38 15.85 4.59
N THR A 109 0.75 16.40 5.02
CA THR A 109 1.77 16.93 4.10
C THR A 109 2.71 15.86 3.59
N LYS A 110 2.76 14.72 4.29
CA LYS A 110 3.65 13.59 4.01
C LYS A 110 2.90 12.28 3.99
N ILE A 111 3.33 11.40 3.12
CA ILE A 111 2.83 10.04 2.97
C ILE A 111 3.92 9.10 3.47
N LEU A 112 3.55 8.19 4.35
CA LEU A 112 4.40 7.13 4.84
C LEU A 112 4.03 5.82 4.18
N ILE A 113 5.02 5.11 3.65
CA ILE A 113 4.85 3.73 3.18
C ILE A 113 5.73 2.84 4.06
N VAL A 114 5.10 1.91 4.72
CA VAL A 114 5.78 0.86 5.48
C VAL A 114 5.50 -0.46 4.80
N SER A 115 6.56 -1.13 4.44
CA SER A 115 6.49 -2.45 3.81
C SER A 115 7.14 -3.47 4.70
N SER A 116 6.49 -4.60 4.86
CA SER A 116 7.05 -5.76 5.53
C SER A 116 7.36 -6.83 4.50
N MET A 117 8.58 -7.30 4.48
CA MET A 117 8.96 -8.50 3.75
C MET A 117 8.94 -9.67 4.72
N GLU A 118 7.98 -10.57 4.51
CA GLU A 118 7.81 -11.79 5.29
C GLU A 118 8.55 -12.92 4.58
N GLY A 119 9.82 -13.10 4.94
CA GLY A 119 10.65 -14.17 4.41
C GLY A 119 10.68 -15.41 5.29
N THR A 120 11.25 -16.49 4.78
CA THR A 120 11.48 -17.73 5.55
C THR A 120 12.55 -17.56 6.61
N GLU A 121 13.45 -16.58 6.45
CA GLU A 121 14.60 -16.38 7.34
C GLU A 121 14.54 -15.09 8.16
N LYS A 122 13.90 -14.03 7.65
CA LYS A 122 13.91 -12.71 8.31
C LYS A 122 12.66 -11.91 7.97
N ASN A 123 12.17 -11.17 8.95
CA ASN A 123 11.19 -10.10 8.75
C ASN A 123 11.94 -8.78 8.64
N GLU A 124 11.84 -8.13 7.49
CA GLU A 124 12.43 -6.81 7.26
C GLU A 124 11.32 -5.80 6.98
N TYR A 125 11.45 -4.60 7.58
CA TYR A 125 10.55 -3.47 7.34
C TYR A 125 11.32 -2.38 6.64
N LYS A 126 10.74 -1.86 5.57
CA LYS A 126 11.23 -0.65 4.91
C LYS A 126 10.24 0.46 5.15
N ILE A 127 10.70 1.54 5.75
CA ILE A 127 9.91 2.74 6.01
C ILE A 127 10.37 3.81 5.03
N GLN A 128 9.45 4.35 4.25
CA GLN A 128 9.73 5.36 3.25
C GLN A 128 8.76 6.53 3.37
N GLU A 129 9.29 7.74 3.44
CA GLU A 129 8.51 8.96 3.48
C GLU A 129 8.52 9.65 2.11
N LEU A 130 7.35 10.12 1.70
CA LEU A 130 7.11 10.84 0.46
C LEU A 130 6.39 12.16 0.76
N ASP A 131 6.60 13.15 -0.09
CA ASP A 131 5.75 14.33 -0.12
C ASP A 131 4.45 14.10 -0.90
N GLN A 132 3.58 15.09 -0.91
CA GLN A 132 2.32 15.09 -1.66
C GLN A 132 2.49 15.05 -3.19
N HIS A 133 3.71 15.09 -3.71
CA HIS A 133 4.05 14.89 -5.13
C HIS A 133 4.65 13.51 -5.40
N LEU A 134 4.60 12.60 -4.40
CA LEU A 134 5.18 11.26 -4.43
C LEU A 134 6.72 11.27 -4.56
N LYS A 135 7.35 12.35 -4.11
CA LYS A 135 8.80 12.45 -4.09
C LYS A 135 9.33 11.99 -2.73
N VAL A 136 10.34 11.14 -2.75
CA VAL A 136 11.03 10.68 -1.53
C VAL A 136 11.63 11.88 -0.81
N THR A 137 11.29 12.07 0.46
CA THR A 137 11.76 13.20 1.29
C THR A 137 12.90 12.85 2.21
N ALA A 138 13.05 11.56 2.55
CA ALA A 138 14.11 11.07 3.42
C ALA A 138 14.65 9.73 2.92
N LYS A 139 15.89 9.42 3.30
CA LYS A 139 16.47 8.09 3.02
C LYS A 139 15.60 7.01 3.68
N PRO A 140 15.22 5.96 2.95
CA PRO A 140 14.45 4.87 3.53
C PRO A 140 15.14 4.25 4.74
N LEU A 141 14.38 4.00 5.79
CA LEU A 141 14.86 3.29 6.98
C LEU A 141 14.55 1.80 6.83
N MET A 142 15.55 0.97 7.05
CA MET A 142 15.41 -0.48 7.10
C MET A 142 15.48 -0.94 8.55
N ILE A 143 14.45 -1.65 8.99
CA ILE A 143 14.38 -2.24 10.33
C ILE A 143 14.33 -3.75 10.18
N ARG A 144 15.16 -4.45 10.91
CA ARG A 144 15.12 -5.91 11.04
C ARG A 144 14.40 -6.26 12.32
N ASN A 145 13.48 -7.18 12.22
CA ASN A 145 12.77 -7.71 13.38
C ASN A 145 13.45 -8.99 13.85
N GLU A 146 13.61 -9.11 15.17
CA GLU A 146 14.17 -10.29 15.84
C GLU A 146 13.13 -11.42 16.04
N PHE A 147 11.85 -11.15 15.72
CA PHE A 147 10.79 -12.17 15.83
C PHE A 147 10.96 -13.25 14.76
N GLU A 148 10.62 -14.47 15.13
CA GLU A 148 10.64 -15.58 14.19
C GLU A 148 9.74 -15.29 12.98
N PRO A 149 10.22 -15.57 11.76
CA PRO A 149 9.39 -15.54 10.56
C PRO A 149 8.10 -16.33 10.78
N LYS A 150 7.00 -15.86 10.21
CA LYS A 150 5.65 -16.45 10.35
C LYS A 150 4.96 -16.30 11.72
N LYS A 151 5.67 -15.85 12.74
CA LYS A 151 5.04 -15.57 14.05
C LYS A 151 4.62 -14.13 14.24
N TYR A 152 4.99 -13.24 13.33
CA TYR A 152 4.67 -11.83 13.40
C TYR A 152 4.16 -11.31 12.06
N GLN A 153 3.05 -10.61 12.06
CA GLN A 153 2.46 -9.96 10.89
C GLN A 153 2.23 -8.48 11.17
N LEU A 154 2.63 -7.62 10.24
CA LEU A 154 2.32 -6.19 10.31
C LEU A 154 0.83 -5.98 10.04
N GLU A 155 0.11 -5.46 11.03
CA GLU A 155 -1.33 -5.20 10.92
C GLU A 155 -1.62 -3.75 10.53
N ASP A 156 -0.91 -2.80 11.14
CA ASP A 156 -1.16 -1.39 10.94
C ASP A 156 0.07 -0.53 11.19
N VAL A 157 0.00 0.71 10.77
CA VAL A 157 1.05 1.73 10.94
C VAL A 157 0.39 3.02 11.38
N LEU A 158 0.98 3.70 12.35
CA LEU A 158 0.57 5.03 12.76
C LEU A 158 1.74 6.01 12.59
N TYR A 159 1.46 7.11 11.93
CA TYR A 159 2.41 8.22 11.79
C TYR A 159 1.98 9.38 12.69
N THR A 160 2.71 9.57 13.80
CA THR A 160 2.32 10.55 14.83
C THR A 160 2.75 11.97 14.47
N ASN A 161 2.19 12.95 15.18
CA ASN A 161 2.53 14.37 15.01
C ASN A 161 4.01 14.68 15.27
N ASP A 162 4.62 13.92 16.18
CA ASP A 162 6.03 14.09 16.56
C ASP A 162 6.98 13.37 15.58
N HIS A 163 6.49 13.02 14.39
CA HIS A 163 7.20 12.26 13.36
C HIS A 163 7.68 10.88 13.80
N ASN A 164 7.03 10.29 14.81
CA ASN A 164 7.29 8.91 15.19
C ASN A 164 6.46 7.96 14.33
N VAL A 165 7.04 6.83 13.99
CA VAL A 165 6.36 5.73 13.31
C VAL A 165 6.13 4.61 14.30
N ILE A 166 4.87 4.23 14.50
CA ILE A 166 4.47 3.12 15.36
C ILE A 166 4.03 1.98 14.46
N LEU A 167 4.70 0.85 14.56
CA LEU A 167 4.32 -0.38 13.86
C LEU A 167 3.45 -1.22 14.80
N VAL A 168 2.26 -1.55 14.35
CA VAL A 168 1.34 -2.43 15.08
C VAL A 168 1.38 -3.79 14.43
N GLY A 169 1.71 -4.81 15.21
CA GLY A 169 1.83 -6.16 14.70
C GLY A 169 1.04 -7.15 15.53
N ARG A 170 0.68 -8.25 14.90
CA ARG A 170 0.09 -9.42 15.55
C ARG A 170 1.13 -10.50 15.71
N MET A 171 1.24 -11.04 16.92
CA MET A 171 2.06 -12.21 17.20
C MET A 171 1.18 -13.46 17.23
N TYR A 172 1.68 -14.52 16.64
CA TYR A 172 1.04 -15.84 16.64
C TYR A 172 1.84 -16.81 17.51
N GLU A 173 1.17 -17.42 18.48
CA GLU A 173 1.70 -18.55 19.22
C GLU A 173 1.11 -19.83 18.61
N TYR A 174 1.97 -20.71 18.11
CA TYR A 174 1.55 -22.02 17.64
C TYR A 174 1.69 -23.00 18.79
N GLU A 175 0.58 -23.63 19.20
CA GLU A 175 0.64 -24.78 20.10
C GLU A 175 1.40 -25.91 19.40
N GLU A 176 2.54 -26.31 19.96
CA GLU A 176 3.26 -27.49 19.51
C GLU A 176 2.35 -28.73 19.66
N GLY A 177 2.05 -29.40 18.56
CA GLY A 177 1.41 -30.71 18.60
C GLY A 177 0.07 -30.89 17.89
N LYS A 178 -0.59 -29.85 17.42
CA LYS A 178 -1.78 -30.04 16.56
C LYS A 178 -1.38 -30.21 15.11
N LYS A 179 -1.09 -31.46 14.68
CA LYS A 179 -1.14 -31.82 13.26
C LYS A 179 -2.53 -31.43 12.75
N LYS A 180 -2.63 -30.52 11.74
CA LYS A 180 -3.85 -30.37 10.98
C LYS A 180 -4.25 -31.75 10.49
N LYS A 181 -5.39 -32.25 10.92
CA LYS A 181 -6.04 -33.37 10.22
C LYS A 181 -6.46 -32.77 8.86
N GLU A 182 -5.92 -33.34 7.81
CA GLU A 182 -6.36 -33.18 6.44
C GLU A 182 -7.83 -33.54 6.29
#